data_bf26ca8242a5630ae7852ce718396570
#
_entry.id   bf26ca8242a5630ae7852ce718396570
#
_cell.length_a   1.000
_cell.length_b   1.000
_cell.length_c   1.000
_cell.angle_alpha   90.00
_cell.angle_beta   90.00
_cell.angle_gamma   90.00
#
_symmetry.space_group_name_H-M   'P 1'
#
loop_
_entity.id
_entity.type
_entity.pdbx_description
1 polymer ?
#
loop_
_entity_poly.entity_id
_entity_poly.type
_entity_poly.pdbx_seq_one_letter_code
_entity_poly.pdbx_strand_id
1 'polypeptide(L)'
;MKKILVLIIVFGFLLSACAGANLRTMQRQQAGRVDPISITDSEKYDRDFNECVNYAADWLTRAQNEALARALVGALVGAGVGAATGYAFGGHHGARYGAALGATYGGLDGVASTPVYSDQVYGNCMLNRGYALLW
;
A
#
# COMPACT_ATOMS: atom_id res chain seq x y z
N MET A 1 12.39 -14.17 -28.90
CA MET A 1 11.37 -13.12 -28.83
C MET A 1 10.06 -13.60 -28.19
N LYS A 2 9.42 -14.71 -28.63
CA LYS A 2 8.16 -15.22 -28.00
C LYS A 2 8.25 -15.50 -26.49
N LYS A 3 9.36 -16.08 -26.00
CA LYS A 3 9.54 -16.39 -24.56
C LYS A 3 9.62 -15.13 -23.67
N ILE A 4 10.25 -14.05 -24.18
CA ILE A 4 10.36 -12.78 -23.48
C ILE A 4 8.99 -12.09 -23.41
N LEU A 5 8.22 -12.15 -24.49
CA LEU A 5 6.87 -11.57 -24.54
C LEU A 5 5.92 -12.27 -23.55
N VAL A 6 5.99 -13.59 -23.46
CA VAL A 6 5.21 -14.38 -22.48
C VAL A 6 5.60 -14.01 -21.05
N LEU A 7 6.90 -13.86 -20.75
CA LEU A 7 7.37 -13.44 -19.43
C LEU A 7 6.86 -12.03 -19.04
N ILE A 8 6.87 -11.09 -19.98
CA ILE A 8 6.35 -9.73 -19.73
C ILE A 8 4.84 -9.76 -19.45
N ILE A 9 4.08 -10.55 -20.22
CA ILE A 9 2.64 -10.69 -20.02
C ILE A 9 2.32 -11.34 -18.67
N VAL A 10 3.01 -12.42 -18.30
CA VAL A 10 2.83 -13.10 -17.00
C VAL A 10 3.22 -12.17 -15.85
N PHE A 11 4.31 -11.40 -15.98
CA PHE A 11 4.74 -10.43 -14.97
C PHE A 11 3.74 -9.27 -14.84
N GLY A 12 3.18 -8.80 -15.96
CA GLY A 12 2.10 -7.80 -15.97
C GLY A 12 0.82 -8.29 -15.28
N PHE A 13 0.44 -9.56 -15.49
CA PHE A 13 -0.70 -10.17 -14.80
C PHE A 13 -0.46 -10.34 -13.30
N LEU A 14 0.74 -10.70 -12.87
CA LEU A 14 1.09 -10.82 -11.46
C LEU A 14 1.08 -9.46 -10.75
N LEU A 15 1.51 -8.39 -11.41
CA LEU A 15 1.46 -7.03 -10.88
C LEU A 15 0.01 -6.50 -10.75
N SER A 16 -0.88 -6.89 -11.65
CA SER A 16 -2.30 -6.47 -11.60
C SER A 16 -3.07 -7.12 -10.44
N ALA A 17 -2.64 -8.27 -9.95
CA ALA A 17 -3.29 -8.97 -8.85
C ALA A 17 -3.10 -8.28 -7.48
N CYS A 18 -2.08 -7.43 -7.33
CA CYS A 18 -1.80 -6.70 -6.09
C CYS A 18 -2.52 -5.34 -5.98
N ALA A 19 -3.19 -4.86 -7.03
CA ALA A 19 -3.72 -3.49 -7.13
C ALA A 19 -5.17 -3.31 -6.66
N GLY A 20 -5.61 -4.04 -5.64
CA GLY A 20 -6.98 -3.89 -5.20
C GLY A 20 -7.17 -4.03 -3.69
N ALA A 21 -6.85 -2.98 -2.92
CA ALA A 21 -7.57 -2.79 -1.65
C ALA A 21 -9.04 -2.53 -2.02
N ASN A 22 -9.82 -3.62 -2.15
CA ASN A 22 -11.19 -3.57 -2.61
C ASN A 22 -12.03 -2.94 -1.49
N LEU A 23 -12.67 -1.82 -1.79
CA LEU A 23 -13.57 -1.09 -0.89
C LEU A 23 -14.54 -2.03 -0.15
N ARG A 24 -15.03 -3.07 -0.85
CA ARG A 24 -15.90 -4.12 -0.28
C ARG A 24 -15.20 -4.96 0.80
N THR A 25 -13.90 -5.16 0.69
CA THR A 25 -13.13 -5.90 1.71
C THR A 25 -12.97 -5.04 2.96
N MET A 26 -12.68 -3.76 2.80
CA MET A 26 -12.65 -2.79 3.92
C MET A 26 -14.02 -2.69 4.60
N GLN A 27 -15.10 -2.58 3.84
CA GLN A 27 -16.46 -2.53 4.40
C GLN A 27 -16.77 -3.75 5.25
N ARG A 28 -16.41 -4.96 4.79
CA ARG A 28 -16.64 -6.19 5.56
C ARG A 28 -15.80 -6.27 6.83
N GLN A 29 -14.56 -5.80 6.80
CA GLN A 29 -13.68 -5.81 7.97
C GLN A 29 -14.12 -4.80 9.03
N GLN A 30 -14.72 -3.68 8.63
CA GLN A 30 -15.10 -2.60 9.53
C GLN A 30 -16.53 -2.73 10.09
N ALA A 31 -17.41 -3.47 9.40
CA ALA A 31 -18.82 -3.61 9.78
C ALA A 31 -19.06 -4.19 11.19
N GLY A 32 -18.14 -5.02 11.71
CA GLY A 32 -18.24 -5.62 13.05
C GLY A 32 -17.58 -4.85 14.18
N ARG A 33 -17.01 -3.68 13.91
CA ARG A 33 -16.23 -2.92 14.91
C ARG A 33 -17.01 -1.85 15.67
N VAL A 34 -18.22 -1.54 15.26
CA VAL A 34 -19.06 -0.55 15.94
C VAL A 34 -19.93 -1.27 16.95
N ASP A 35 -19.97 -0.74 18.20
CA ASP A 35 -20.87 -1.26 19.22
C ASP A 35 -22.33 -1.02 18.82
N PRO A 36 -23.14 -2.09 18.67
CA PRO A 36 -24.55 -1.96 18.29
C PRO A 36 -25.37 -1.08 19.25
N ILE A 37 -24.98 -1.01 20.52
CA ILE A 37 -25.68 -0.18 21.54
C ILE A 37 -25.53 1.31 21.24
N SER A 38 -24.45 1.71 20.56
CA SER A 38 -24.22 3.10 20.15
C SER A 38 -25.03 3.54 18.92
N ILE A 39 -25.69 2.59 18.23
CA ILE A 39 -26.48 2.87 17.04
C ILE A 39 -27.92 3.20 17.45
N THR A 40 -28.25 4.48 17.57
CA THR A 40 -29.60 4.96 17.88
C THR A 40 -30.46 5.15 16.65
N ASP A 41 -29.88 5.40 15.50
CA ASP A 41 -30.53 5.61 14.21
C ASP A 41 -29.76 4.83 13.14
N SER A 42 -30.40 3.80 12.61
CA SER A 42 -29.77 2.91 11.61
C SER A 42 -29.52 3.59 10.26
N GLU A 43 -30.41 4.50 9.86
CA GLU A 43 -30.25 5.20 8.57
C GLU A 43 -29.10 6.21 8.63
N LYS A 44 -29.00 6.92 9.76
CA LYS A 44 -27.85 7.81 10.01
C LYS A 44 -26.55 7.00 10.08
N TYR A 45 -26.57 5.84 10.75
CA TYR A 45 -25.41 4.96 10.86
C TYR A 45 -24.93 4.49 9.48
N ASP A 46 -25.83 4.06 8.59
CA ASP A 46 -25.45 3.59 7.25
C ASP A 46 -24.81 4.70 6.41
N ARG A 47 -25.30 5.93 6.50
CA ARG A 47 -24.66 7.08 5.85
C ARG A 47 -23.28 7.34 6.41
N ASP A 48 -23.16 7.46 7.73
CA ASP A 48 -21.92 7.75 8.44
C ASP A 48 -20.87 6.67 8.21
N PHE A 49 -21.29 5.41 8.23
CA PHE A 49 -20.43 4.26 7.95
C PHE A 49 -19.84 4.33 6.53
N ASN A 50 -20.71 4.52 5.52
CA ASN A 50 -20.26 4.60 4.12
C ASN A 50 -19.32 5.79 3.90
N GLU A 51 -19.59 6.95 4.49
CA GLU A 51 -18.72 8.11 4.39
C GLU A 51 -17.36 7.86 5.06
N CYS A 52 -17.32 7.26 6.25
CA CYS A 52 -16.08 6.97 6.96
C CYS A 52 -15.25 5.89 6.24
N VAL A 53 -15.89 4.86 5.66
CA VAL A 53 -15.20 3.85 4.84
C VAL A 53 -14.62 4.48 3.58
N ASN A 54 -15.38 5.33 2.88
CA ASN A 54 -14.89 6.01 1.69
C ASN A 54 -13.72 6.95 2.02
N TYR A 55 -13.81 7.69 3.12
CA TYR A 55 -12.73 8.55 3.60
C TYR A 55 -11.45 7.76 3.91
N ALA A 56 -11.57 6.63 4.60
CA ALA A 56 -10.44 5.76 4.92
C ALA A 56 -9.83 5.13 3.65
N ALA A 57 -10.66 4.75 2.67
CA ALA A 57 -10.21 4.21 1.39
C ALA A 57 -9.46 5.26 0.54
N ASP A 58 -9.96 6.49 0.50
CA ASP A 58 -9.29 7.59 -0.20
C ASP A 58 -7.95 7.93 0.46
N TRP A 59 -7.92 7.99 1.79
CA TRP A 59 -6.68 8.16 2.54
C TRP A 59 -5.68 7.04 2.25
N LEU A 60 -6.11 5.78 2.24
CA LEU A 60 -5.27 4.62 1.91
C LEU A 60 -4.69 4.73 0.50
N THR A 61 -5.50 5.13 -0.48
CA THR A 61 -5.06 5.31 -1.86
C THR A 61 -3.98 6.38 -1.96
N ARG A 62 -4.11 7.51 -1.25
CA ARG A 62 -3.09 8.56 -1.19
C ARG A 62 -1.81 8.05 -0.52
N ALA A 63 -1.93 7.36 0.62
CA ALA A 63 -0.79 6.78 1.33
C ALA A 63 -0.04 5.75 0.47
N GLN A 64 -0.76 4.90 -0.28
CA GLN A 64 -0.16 3.95 -1.22
C GLN A 64 0.58 4.65 -2.37
N ASN A 65 0.03 5.71 -2.92
CA ASN A 65 0.69 6.49 -3.98
C ASN A 65 1.97 7.16 -3.47
N GLU A 66 1.96 7.69 -2.25
CA GLU A 66 3.16 8.25 -1.61
C GLU A 66 4.20 7.17 -1.30
N ALA A 67 3.76 6.00 -0.79
CA ALA A 67 4.64 4.86 -0.56
C ALA A 67 5.31 4.39 -1.85
N LEU A 68 4.53 4.28 -2.93
CA LEU A 68 5.04 3.91 -4.25
C LEU A 68 6.06 4.93 -4.77
N ALA A 69 5.78 6.21 -4.64
CA ALA A 69 6.71 7.27 -5.03
C ALA A 69 8.03 7.18 -4.26
N ARG A 70 7.98 6.98 -2.95
CA ARG A 70 9.18 6.78 -2.10
C ARG A 70 9.92 5.50 -2.46
N ALA A 71 9.20 4.40 -2.72
CA ALA A 71 9.79 3.13 -3.16
C ALA A 71 10.54 3.28 -4.50
N LEU A 72 9.97 4.01 -5.46
CA LEU A 72 10.61 4.26 -6.74
C LEU A 72 11.89 5.10 -6.58
N VAL A 73 11.84 6.17 -5.79
CA VAL A 73 13.02 6.99 -5.50
C VAL A 73 14.09 6.16 -4.78
N GLY A 74 13.72 5.40 -3.76
CA GLY A 74 14.62 4.49 -3.04
C GLY A 74 15.26 3.45 -3.96
N ALA A 75 14.45 2.84 -4.84
CA ALA A 75 14.96 1.87 -5.81
C ALA A 75 15.95 2.48 -6.80
N LEU A 76 15.69 3.69 -7.31
CA LEU A 76 16.58 4.38 -8.23
C LEU A 76 17.92 4.76 -7.57
N VAL A 77 17.85 5.34 -6.38
CA VAL A 77 19.05 5.69 -5.60
C VAL A 77 19.84 4.44 -5.22
N GLY A 78 19.15 3.43 -4.71
CA GLY A 78 19.76 2.14 -4.34
C GLY A 78 20.40 1.45 -5.54
N ALA A 79 19.74 1.44 -6.70
CA ALA A 79 20.32 0.89 -7.92
C ALA A 79 21.59 1.64 -8.35
N GLY A 80 21.58 2.96 -8.29
CA GLY A 80 22.75 3.79 -8.64
C GLY A 80 23.95 3.53 -7.73
N VAL A 81 23.74 3.58 -6.42
CA VAL A 81 24.79 3.28 -5.42
C VAL A 81 25.26 1.83 -5.53
N GLY A 82 24.31 0.89 -5.63
CA GLY A 82 24.63 -0.53 -5.78
C GLY A 82 25.40 -0.83 -7.06
N ALA A 83 25.06 -0.19 -8.19
CA ALA A 83 25.81 -0.33 -9.42
C ALA A 83 27.25 0.20 -9.30
N ALA A 84 27.42 1.39 -8.71
CA ALA A 84 28.73 1.99 -8.55
C ALA A 84 29.65 1.15 -7.66
N THR A 85 29.16 0.70 -6.51
CA THR A 85 29.91 -0.17 -5.58
C THR A 85 30.17 -1.53 -6.21
N GLY A 86 29.17 -2.15 -6.85
CA GLY A 86 29.31 -3.42 -7.53
C GLY A 86 30.34 -3.37 -8.66
N TYR A 87 30.38 -2.26 -9.41
CA TYR A 87 31.37 -2.06 -10.46
C TYR A 87 32.80 -2.02 -9.92
N ALA A 88 33.01 -1.33 -8.78
CA ALA A 88 34.32 -1.22 -8.15
C ALA A 88 34.90 -2.58 -7.76
N PHE A 89 34.06 -3.56 -7.36
CA PHE A 89 34.51 -4.88 -6.92
C PHE A 89 34.43 -5.97 -7.99
N GLY A 90 33.55 -5.87 -8.99
CA GLY A 90 33.31 -6.94 -9.97
C GLY A 90 33.11 -6.47 -11.41
N GLY A 91 33.49 -5.23 -11.74
CA GLY A 91 33.33 -4.66 -13.08
C GLY A 91 31.85 -4.68 -13.55
N HIS A 92 31.64 -4.94 -14.85
CA HIS A 92 30.28 -4.94 -15.43
C HIS A 92 29.32 -5.97 -14.82
N HIS A 93 29.81 -7.13 -14.42
CA HIS A 93 29.00 -8.15 -13.75
C HIS A 93 28.62 -7.72 -12.34
N GLY A 94 29.56 -7.18 -11.58
CA GLY A 94 29.31 -6.64 -10.25
C GLY A 94 28.31 -5.46 -10.29
N ALA A 95 28.41 -4.58 -11.27
CA ALA A 95 27.47 -3.48 -11.43
C ALA A 95 26.01 -3.94 -11.60
N ARG A 96 25.76 -4.98 -12.40
CA ARG A 96 24.43 -5.54 -12.62
C ARG A 96 23.84 -6.14 -11.35
N TYR A 97 24.60 -6.94 -10.63
CA TYR A 97 24.15 -7.52 -9.35
C TYR A 97 23.96 -6.46 -8.28
N GLY A 98 24.90 -5.52 -8.17
CA GLY A 98 24.79 -4.40 -7.24
C GLY A 98 23.59 -3.51 -7.50
N ALA A 99 23.30 -3.19 -8.77
CA ALA A 99 22.12 -2.42 -9.13
C ALA A 99 20.83 -3.16 -8.74
N ALA A 100 20.72 -4.46 -9.05
CA ALA A 100 19.54 -5.25 -8.71
C ALA A 100 19.29 -5.32 -7.21
N LEU A 101 20.32 -5.62 -6.43
CA LEU A 101 20.23 -5.66 -4.96
C LEU A 101 19.90 -4.29 -4.38
N GLY A 102 20.60 -3.24 -4.84
CA GLY A 102 20.38 -1.89 -4.38
C GLY A 102 18.96 -1.39 -4.68
N ALA A 103 18.43 -1.69 -5.87
CA ALA A 103 17.05 -1.36 -6.22
C ALA A 103 16.03 -2.06 -5.31
N THR A 104 16.27 -3.34 -5.02
CA THR A 104 15.36 -4.13 -4.17
C THR A 104 15.34 -3.60 -2.75
N TYR A 105 16.50 -3.44 -2.13
CA TYR A 105 16.59 -2.94 -0.75
C TYR A 105 16.10 -1.51 -0.63
N GLY A 106 16.48 -0.61 -1.56
CA GLY A 106 16.04 0.78 -1.56
C GLY A 106 14.53 0.92 -1.78
N GLY A 107 13.94 0.08 -2.63
CA GLY A 107 12.49 0.05 -2.87
C GLY A 107 11.72 -0.45 -1.65
N LEU A 108 12.19 -1.52 -0.99
CA LEU A 108 11.57 -2.07 0.21
C LEU A 108 11.59 -1.07 1.38
N ASP A 109 12.70 -0.36 1.60
CA ASP A 109 12.80 0.66 2.63
C ASP A 109 11.79 1.80 2.42
N GLY A 110 11.60 2.22 1.17
CA GLY A 110 10.60 3.21 0.78
C GLY A 110 9.17 2.79 1.10
N VAL A 111 8.82 1.52 0.93
CA VAL A 111 7.49 0.98 1.29
C VAL A 111 7.34 0.80 2.79
N ALA A 112 8.34 0.21 3.46
CA ALA A 112 8.28 -0.09 4.89
C ALA A 112 8.18 1.15 5.77
N SER A 113 8.70 2.28 5.31
CA SER A 113 8.65 3.56 6.03
C SER A 113 7.29 4.27 5.96
N THR A 114 6.32 3.72 5.21
CA THR A 114 4.98 4.33 5.07
C THR A 114 3.97 3.57 5.93
N PRO A 115 3.56 4.12 7.09
CA PRO A 115 2.56 3.48 7.93
C PRO A 115 1.19 3.52 7.27
N VAL A 116 0.50 2.38 7.25
CA VAL A 116 -0.87 2.25 6.73
C VAL A 116 -1.84 2.18 7.91
N TYR A 117 -2.39 3.32 8.30
CA TYR A 117 -3.33 3.46 9.43
C TYR A 117 -4.79 3.59 8.99
N SER A 118 -5.19 2.88 7.93
CA SER A 118 -6.58 2.95 7.42
C SER A 118 -7.63 2.64 8.50
N ASP A 119 -7.33 1.69 9.38
CA ASP A 119 -8.19 1.31 10.49
C ASP A 119 -8.35 2.43 11.51
N GLN A 120 -7.27 3.15 11.80
CA GLN A 120 -7.32 4.31 12.69
C GLN A 120 -8.07 5.48 12.07
N VAL A 121 -7.93 5.69 10.76
CA VAL A 121 -8.66 6.76 10.05
C VAL A 121 -10.16 6.49 10.09
N TYR A 122 -10.59 5.25 9.80
CA TYR A 122 -11.98 4.84 9.93
C TYR A 122 -12.48 4.99 11.38
N GLY A 123 -11.72 4.45 12.34
CA GLY A 123 -12.08 4.49 13.75
C GLY A 123 -12.25 5.92 14.27
N ASN A 124 -11.31 6.81 13.98
CA ASN A 124 -11.40 8.21 14.37
C ASN A 124 -12.60 8.92 13.73
N CYS A 125 -12.92 8.58 12.47
CA CYS A 125 -14.09 9.13 11.79
C CYS A 125 -15.38 8.72 12.49
N MET A 126 -15.55 7.45 12.85
CA MET A 126 -16.74 6.95 13.56
C MET A 126 -16.84 7.49 14.99
N LEU A 127 -15.73 7.53 15.72
CA LEU A 127 -15.68 8.11 17.07
C LEU A 127 -16.10 9.58 17.06
N ASN A 128 -15.62 10.38 16.10
CA ASN A 128 -15.99 11.79 15.98
C ASN A 128 -17.48 12.00 15.65
N ARG A 129 -18.18 10.97 15.16
CA ARG A 129 -19.62 10.96 14.91
C ARG A 129 -20.44 10.43 16.09
N GLY A 130 -19.75 10.01 17.17
CA GLY A 130 -20.35 9.58 18.43
C GLY A 130 -20.61 8.08 18.54
N TYR A 131 -20.06 7.26 17.64
CA TYR A 131 -20.15 5.80 17.74
C TYR A 131 -19.07 5.23 18.64
N ALA A 132 -19.42 4.23 19.46
CA ALA A 132 -18.45 3.46 20.23
C ALA A 132 -17.85 2.34 19.36
N LEU A 133 -16.54 2.10 19.51
CA LEU A 133 -15.83 1.05 18.77
C LEU A 133 -15.44 -0.10 19.69
N LEU A 134 -15.55 -1.32 19.18
CA LEU A 134 -15.05 -2.55 19.79
C LEU A 134 -13.61 -2.78 19.28
N TRP A 135 -12.65 -2.86 20.19
CA TRP A 135 -11.23 -3.08 19.87
C TRP A 135 -10.84 -4.55 20.04
#